data_b52ae14f441d48bf508c0da3232cc79c
#
_entry.id   b52ae14f441d48bf508c0da3232cc79c
#
_cell.length_a   1.000
_cell.length_b   1.000
_cell.length_c   1.000
_cell.angle_alpha   90.00
_cell.angle_beta   90.00
_cell.angle_gamma   90.00
#
_symmetry.space_group_name_H-M   'P 1'
#
loop_
_entity.id
_entity.type
_entity.pdbx_description
1 polymer ?
#
loop_
_entity_poly.entity_id
_entity_poly.type
_entity_poly.pdbx_seq_one_letter_code
_entity_poly.pdbx_strand_id
1 'polypeptide(L)'
;DYLLMDYRTESGEHIRVGFNRDDPYSNMEWDIRFPMAPYAVFDSEGNNIFANDAEALYDFTISYNDKEYKYEEVTRELFQEPLALYTGYDYPYCICFGDFDHNEKGSYTINFRGKEWLVEFEYTLDWYYGEPVLGSTLKIDGEEAEMVVVGKKNREYYGEINIWAFPLYL
;
A
#
# COMPACT_ATOMS: atom_id res chain seq x y z
N ASP A 1 21.77 20.54 10.53
CA ASP A 1 20.69 20.90 9.60
C ASP A 1 20.40 19.77 8.63
N TYR A 2 19.16 19.35 8.58
CA TYR A 2 18.68 18.40 7.57
C TYR A 2 18.11 19.15 6.39
N LEU A 3 18.48 18.74 5.19
CA LEU A 3 17.84 19.14 3.96
C LEU A 3 17.07 17.94 3.41
N LEU A 4 15.79 18.15 3.16
CA LEU A 4 14.94 17.16 2.50
C LEU A 4 14.61 17.65 1.11
N MET A 5 14.94 16.85 0.10
CA MET A 5 14.45 17.02 -1.26
C MET A 5 13.41 15.96 -1.56
N ASP A 6 12.30 16.37 -2.11
CA ASP A 6 11.18 15.51 -2.45
C ASP A 6 10.75 15.82 -3.87
N TYR A 7 10.93 14.90 -4.80
CA TYR A 7 10.58 15.11 -6.19
C TYR A 7 10.19 13.84 -6.92
N ARG A 8 9.40 13.99 -7.97
CA ARG A 8 9.10 12.90 -8.90
C ARG A 8 9.91 13.07 -10.17
N THR A 9 10.48 11.99 -10.64
CA THR A 9 11.15 11.97 -11.95
C THR A 9 10.11 11.88 -13.07
N GLU A 10 10.54 12.15 -14.30
CA GLU A 10 9.68 11.99 -15.48
C GLU A 10 9.23 10.54 -15.69
N SER A 11 10.04 9.58 -15.26
CA SER A 11 9.66 8.16 -15.24
C SER A 11 8.73 7.80 -14.09
N GLY A 12 8.46 8.80 -13.20
CA GLY A 12 7.57 8.79 -12.08
C GLY A 12 8.06 8.07 -10.85
N GLU A 13 9.28 7.83 -10.76
CA GLU A 13 9.94 7.46 -9.54
C GLU A 13 9.83 8.57 -8.52
N HIS A 14 9.42 8.25 -7.32
CA HIS A 14 9.39 9.21 -6.23
C HIS A 14 10.69 9.12 -5.44
N ILE A 15 11.43 10.20 -5.46
CA ILE A 15 12.73 10.26 -4.80
C ILE A 15 12.66 11.26 -3.65
N ARG A 16 13.07 10.80 -2.47
CA ARG A 16 13.32 11.65 -1.32
C ARG A 16 14.77 11.53 -0.92
N VAL A 17 15.43 12.65 -0.82
CA VAL A 17 16.83 12.74 -0.40
C VAL A 17 16.88 13.53 0.87
N GLY A 18 17.37 12.90 1.93
CA GLY A 18 17.65 13.56 3.19
C GLY A 18 19.15 13.59 3.44
N PHE A 19 19.70 14.72 3.80
CA PHE A 19 21.09 14.82 4.20
C PHE A 19 21.31 15.85 5.31
N ASN A 20 22.28 15.55 6.15
CA ASN A 20 22.76 16.47 7.16
C ASN A 20 24.04 17.11 6.65
N ARG A 21 24.06 18.43 6.58
CA ARG A 21 25.22 19.19 6.08
C ARG A 21 26.47 19.02 6.92
N ASP A 22 26.29 18.71 8.20
CA ASP A 22 27.38 18.57 9.17
C ASP A 22 27.94 17.16 9.24
N ASP A 23 27.31 16.17 8.56
CA ASP A 23 27.74 14.77 8.54
C ASP A 23 28.09 14.37 7.10
N PRO A 24 29.40 14.09 6.81
CA PRO A 24 29.81 13.71 5.47
C PRO A 24 29.26 12.36 4.99
N TYR A 25 28.72 11.54 5.88
CA TYR A 25 28.14 10.25 5.55
C TYR A 25 26.62 10.30 5.36
N SER A 26 26.00 11.47 5.54
CA SER A 26 24.55 11.61 5.45
C SER A 26 24.02 11.90 4.04
N ASN A 27 24.87 11.99 3.03
CA ASN A 27 24.48 12.17 1.63
C ASN A 27 24.00 10.85 1.01
N MET A 28 23.06 10.18 1.66
CA MET A 28 22.47 8.96 1.14
C MET A 28 21.16 9.29 0.46
N GLU A 29 21.03 8.85 -0.79
CA GLU A 29 19.73 8.80 -1.45
C GLU A 29 18.92 7.65 -0.89
N TRP A 30 17.68 7.94 -0.51
CA TRP A 30 16.74 6.95 -0.02
C TRP A 30 15.61 6.79 -1.02
N ASP A 31 15.48 5.60 -1.58
CA ASP A 31 14.30 5.21 -2.33
C ASP A 31 13.20 4.84 -1.32
N ILE A 32 12.41 5.84 -0.96
CA ILE A 32 11.33 5.68 0.03
C ILE A 32 10.03 5.41 -0.72
N ARG A 33 9.53 4.19 -0.57
CA ARG A 33 8.25 3.80 -1.16
C ARG A 33 7.10 4.55 -0.50
N PHE A 34 6.12 4.88 -1.31
CA PHE A 34 4.86 5.43 -0.81
C PHE A 34 4.08 4.39 -0.02
N PRO A 35 3.41 4.82 1.05
CA PRO A 35 2.54 3.94 1.82
C PRO A 35 1.42 3.36 0.98
N MET A 36 1.19 2.09 1.14
CA MET A 36 0.07 1.36 0.56
C MET A 36 -0.46 0.33 1.55
N ALA A 37 -1.72 -0.04 1.39
CA ALA A 37 -2.33 -1.11 2.18
C ALA A 37 -2.76 -2.26 1.27
N PRO A 38 -2.25 -3.48 1.48
CA PRO A 38 -2.70 -4.67 0.78
C PRO A 38 -3.89 -5.30 1.49
N TYR A 39 -4.89 -5.73 0.72
CA TYR A 39 -6.10 -6.37 1.23
C TYR A 39 -6.35 -7.70 0.56
N ALA A 40 -6.89 -8.65 1.31
CA ALA A 40 -7.46 -9.88 0.80
C ALA A 40 -8.84 -10.13 1.42
N VAL A 41 -9.77 -10.63 0.63
CA VAL A 41 -11.12 -10.94 1.09
C VAL A 41 -11.27 -12.45 1.24
N PHE A 42 -11.75 -12.87 2.40
CA PHE A 42 -11.99 -14.28 2.74
C PHE A 42 -13.47 -14.57 2.80
N ASP A 43 -13.85 -15.72 2.27
CA ASP A 43 -15.21 -16.23 2.39
C ASP A 43 -15.45 -16.88 3.77
N SER A 44 -16.67 -17.35 4.01
CA SER A 44 -17.06 -18.00 5.28
C SER A 44 -16.31 -19.30 5.56
N GLU A 45 -15.72 -19.90 4.55
CA GLU A 45 -14.92 -21.14 4.68
C GLU A 45 -13.43 -20.85 4.88
N GLY A 46 -13.03 -19.57 4.90
CA GLY A 46 -11.65 -19.15 5.09
C GLY A 46 -10.81 -19.17 3.82
N ASN A 47 -11.43 -19.21 2.65
CA ASN A 47 -10.73 -19.17 1.38
C ASN A 47 -10.50 -17.73 0.92
N ASN A 48 -9.30 -17.45 0.43
CA ASN A 48 -8.99 -16.18 -0.22
C ASN A 48 -9.72 -16.11 -1.57
N ILE A 49 -10.69 -15.22 -1.67
CA ILE A 49 -11.55 -15.12 -2.86
C ILE A 49 -10.72 -14.69 -4.09
N PHE A 50 -9.78 -13.77 -3.94
CA PHE A 50 -8.96 -13.32 -5.07
C PHE A 50 -8.07 -14.43 -5.65
N ALA A 51 -7.56 -15.32 -4.80
CA ALA A 51 -6.73 -16.43 -5.24
C ALA A 51 -7.51 -17.47 -6.07
N ASN A 52 -8.81 -17.61 -5.81
CA ASN A 52 -9.67 -18.59 -6.47
C ASN A 52 -10.48 -18.00 -7.64
N ASP A 53 -10.68 -16.69 -7.65
CA ASP A 53 -11.47 -15.99 -8.66
C ASP A 53 -10.85 -14.62 -8.94
N ALA A 54 -10.06 -14.52 -9.99
CA ALA A 54 -9.41 -13.27 -10.38
C ALA A 54 -10.41 -12.18 -10.79
N GLU A 55 -11.60 -12.55 -11.28
CA GLU A 55 -12.65 -11.60 -11.62
C GLU A 55 -13.21 -10.88 -10.39
N ALA A 56 -13.06 -11.45 -9.21
CA ALA A 56 -13.47 -10.81 -7.96
C ALA A 56 -12.72 -9.49 -7.67
N LEU A 57 -11.55 -9.29 -8.24
CA LEU A 57 -10.82 -8.02 -8.13
C LEU A 57 -11.65 -6.84 -8.64
N TYR A 58 -12.49 -7.04 -9.65
CA TYR A 58 -13.33 -6.00 -10.23
C TYR A 58 -14.55 -5.64 -9.36
N ASP A 59 -14.88 -6.49 -8.39
CA ASP A 59 -15.95 -6.24 -7.43
C ASP A 59 -15.46 -5.44 -6.20
N PHE A 60 -14.15 -5.26 -6.09
CA PHE A 60 -13.53 -4.53 -5.00
C PHE A 60 -13.36 -3.07 -5.39
N THR A 61 -13.98 -2.16 -4.64
CA THR A 61 -13.89 -0.72 -4.86
C THR A 61 -13.61 0.01 -3.55
N ILE A 62 -13.02 1.18 -3.66
CA ILE A 62 -12.77 2.07 -2.51
C ILE A 62 -13.32 3.45 -2.81
N SER A 63 -14.04 4.01 -1.83
CA SER A 63 -14.51 5.39 -1.86
C SER A 63 -13.64 6.23 -0.92
N TYR A 64 -12.92 7.19 -1.48
CA TYR A 64 -12.01 8.09 -0.76
C TYR A 64 -12.06 9.50 -1.35
N ASN A 65 -12.25 10.51 -0.50
CA ASN A 65 -12.31 11.92 -0.90
C ASN A 65 -13.24 12.18 -2.10
N ASP A 66 -14.49 11.68 -2.00
CA ASP A 66 -15.53 11.82 -3.04
C ASP A 66 -15.18 11.18 -4.40
N LYS A 67 -14.17 10.32 -4.44
CA LYS A 67 -13.79 9.55 -5.61
C LYS A 67 -13.93 8.06 -5.36
N GLU A 68 -14.43 7.32 -6.36
CA GLU A 68 -14.45 5.86 -6.36
C GLU A 68 -13.24 5.33 -7.12
N TYR A 69 -12.47 4.47 -6.45
CA TYR A 69 -11.33 3.76 -7.03
C TYR A 69 -11.73 2.34 -7.36
N LYS A 70 -11.41 1.92 -8.59
CA LYS A 70 -11.65 0.57 -9.10
C LYS A 70 -10.34 -0.09 -9.44
N TYR A 71 -10.32 -1.43 -9.40
CA TYR A 71 -9.17 -2.17 -9.86
C TYR A 71 -8.87 -1.88 -11.32
N GLU A 72 -7.62 -1.54 -11.60
CA GLU A 72 -7.12 -1.31 -12.95
C GLU A 72 -6.08 -2.38 -13.29
N GLU A 73 -6.35 -3.15 -14.34
CA GLU A 73 -5.46 -4.22 -14.82
C GLU A 73 -4.21 -3.67 -15.51
N VAL A 74 -4.24 -2.40 -15.85
CA VAL A 74 -3.23 -1.76 -16.69
C VAL A 74 -1.96 -1.52 -15.91
N THR A 75 -0.85 -1.73 -16.59
CA THR A 75 0.42 -1.09 -16.26
C THR A 75 0.15 0.36 -15.91
N ARG A 76 0.09 0.62 -14.64
CA ARG A 76 -0.04 1.92 -14.05
C ARG A 76 0.94 2.85 -14.73
N GLU A 77 0.45 3.85 -15.42
CA GLU A 77 1.25 5.03 -15.69
C GLU A 77 1.43 5.71 -14.34
N LEU A 78 2.46 5.30 -13.69
CA LEU A 78 2.74 5.42 -12.25
C LEU A 78 2.70 6.85 -11.71
N PHE A 79 2.38 7.86 -12.51
CA PHE A 79 2.73 9.21 -12.17
C PHE A 79 1.67 10.24 -12.44
N GLN A 80 0.61 9.86 -13.11
CA GLN A 80 -0.53 10.76 -13.31
C GLN A 80 -1.55 10.64 -12.16
N GLU A 81 -1.70 9.45 -11.60
CA GLU A 81 -2.54 9.21 -10.43
C GLU A 81 -1.77 8.32 -9.44
N PRO A 82 -1.11 8.90 -8.42
CA PRO A 82 -0.35 8.13 -7.45
C PRO A 82 -1.22 7.17 -6.64
N LEU A 83 -2.45 7.56 -6.32
CA LEU A 83 -3.38 6.74 -5.57
C LEU A 83 -4.23 5.89 -6.50
N ALA A 84 -4.14 4.57 -6.37
CA ALA A 84 -4.87 3.62 -7.21
C ALA A 84 -5.09 2.30 -6.49
N LEU A 85 -6.06 1.52 -6.99
CA LEU A 85 -6.21 0.10 -6.67
C LEU A 85 -5.47 -0.72 -7.71
N TYR A 86 -4.54 -1.55 -7.27
CA TYR A 86 -3.68 -2.32 -8.17
C TYR A 86 -3.25 -3.65 -7.56
N THR A 87 -2.81 -4.54 -8.42
CA THR A 87 -2.08 -5.73 -8.02
C THR A 87 -0.66 -5.63 -8.53
N GLY A 88 0.29 -6.09 -7.76
CA GLY A 88 1.69 -6.13 -8.15
C GLY A 88 2.19 -7.55 -8.29
N TYR A 89 3.39 -7.78 -7.78
CA TYR A 89 4.01 -9.11 -7.75
C TYR A 89 3.22 -10.14 -6.94
N ASP A 90 2.29 -9.69 -6.12
CA ASP A 90 1.52 -10.52 -5.19
C ASP A 90 0.17 -10.96 -5.78
N TYR A 91 -0.05 -10.67 -7.07
CA TYR A 91 -1.17 -11.23 -7.80
C TYR A 91 -1.15 -12.77 -7.79
N PRO A 92 -2.27 -13.44 -7.56
CA PRO A 92 -3.65 -12.94 -7.39
C PRO A 92 -4.07 -12.78 -5.92
N TYR A 93 -3.18 -12.87 -4.95
CA TYR A 93 -3.50 -13.04 -3.54
C TYR A 93 -4.03 -11.81 -2.84
N CYS A 94 -3.72 -10.63 -3.32
CA CYS A 94 -4.19 -9.40 -2.71
C CYS A 94 -4.35 -8.25 -3.72
N ILE A 95 -5.11 -7.25 -3.30
CA ILE A 95 -5.26 -5.95 -3.98
C ILE A 95 -4.68 -4.87 -3.08
N CYS A 96 -3.95 -3.92 -3.65
CA CYS A 96 -3.29 -2.85 -2.93
C CYS A 96 -3.97 -1.51 -3.19
N PHE A 97 -4.16 -0.72 -2.15
CA PHE A 97 -4.57 0.67 -2.26
C PHE A 97 -3.43 1.59 -1.84
N GLY A 98 -2.91 2.35 -2.75
CA GLY A 98 -1.77 3.27 -2.63
C GLY A 98 -1.50 3.95 -3.96
N ASP A 99 -0.53 4.81 -4.11
CA ASP A 99 0.45 5.21 -3.10
C ASP A 99 0.00 6.52 -2.44
N PHE A 100 -0.10 6.50 -1.13
CA PHE A 100 -0.40 7.71 -0.37
C PHE A 100 0.82 8.60 -0.24
N ASP A 101 0.61 9.89 -0.06
CA ASP A 101 1.68 10.77 0.36
C ASP A 101 2.11 10.41 1.79
N HIS A 102 3.38 10.66 2.08
CA HIS A 102 3.87 10.53 3.44
C HIS A 102 3.22 11.61 4.32
N ASN A 103 3.00 11.29 5.60
CA ASN A 103 2.30 12.16 6.55
C ASN A 103 0.83 12.42 6.19
N GLU A 104 0.20 11.52 5.46
CA GLU A 104 -1.22 11.58 5.16
C GLU A 104 -2.02 10.76 6.16
N LYS A 105 -3.18 11.28 6.54
CA LYS A 105 -4.14 10.59 7.38
C LYS A 105 -5.57 10.84 6.90
N GLY A 106 -6.44 9.89 7.14
CA GLY A 106 -7.83 10.00 6.73
C GLY A 106 -8.60 8.71 6.93
N SER A 107 -9.69 8.61 6.21
CA SER A 107 -10.51 7.40 6.18
C SER A 107 -11.07 7.15 4.79
N TYR A 108 -11.28 5.89 4.48
CA TYR A 108 -11.95 5.47 3.26
C TYR A 108 -12.85 4.26 3.52
N THR A 109 -13.76 4.01 2.60
CA THR A 109 -14.67 2.86 2.66
C THR A 109 -14.32 1.86 1.59
N ILE A 110 -14.14 0.62 1.99
CA ILE A 110 -14.00 -0.52 1.08
C ILE A 110 -15.37 -1.11 0.83
N ASN A 111 -15.69 -1.36 -0.44
CA ASN A 111 -16.93 -2.01 -0.86
C ASN A 111 -16.61 -3.27 -1.63
N PHE A 112 -17.25 -4.37 -1.26
CA PHE A 112 -17.11 -5.65 -1.94
C PHE A 112 -18.42 -6.44 -1.84
N ARG A 113 -19.07 -6.64 -2.97
CA ARG A 113 -20.32 -7.45 -3.08
C ARG A 113 -21.36 -7.11 -2.02
N GLY A 114 -21.59 -5.81 -1.82
CA GLY A 114 -22.59 -5.29 -0.88
C GLY A 114 -22.14 -5.17 0.56
N LYS A 115 -20.93 -5.61 0.89
CA LYS A 115 -20.32 -5.40 2.21
C LYS A 115 -19.40 -4.20 2.21
N GLU A 116 -19.39 -3.46 3.30
CA GLU A 116 -18.56 -2.28 3.49
C GLU A 116 -17.69 -2.41 4.73
N TRP A 117 -16.46 -1.89 4.65
CA TRP A 117 -15.56 -1.72 5.79
C TRP A 117 -15.07 -0.28 5.81
N LEU A 118 -15.08 0.32 6.99
CA LEU A 118 -14.47 1.63 7.20
C LEU A 118 -13.01 1.45 7.60
N VAL A 119 -12.12 2.07 6.85
CA VAL A 119 -10.69 2.09 7.15
C VAL A 119 -10.27 3.48 7.58
N GLU A 120 -9.63 3.58 8.74
CA GLU A 120 -8.99 4.78 9.23
C GLU A 120 -7.48 4.57 9.21
N PHE A 121 -6.74 5.49 8.63
CA PHE A 121 -5.30 5.36 8.45
C PHE A 121 -4.55 6.62 8.82
N GLU A 122 -3.30 6.41 9.22
CA GLU A 122 -2.31 7.47 9.40
C GLU A 122 -0.94 6.95 8.97
N TYR A 123 -0.31 7.64 8.02
CA TYR A 123 1.05 7.36 7.59
C TYR A 123 1.96 8.50 8.03
N THR A 124 3.12 8.15 8.57
CA THR A 124 4.11 9.12 9.05
C THR A 124 5.47 8.83 8.46
N LEU A 125 6.22 9.88 8.21
CA LEU A 125 7.62 9.82 7.85
C LEU A 125 8.39 10.76 8.75
N ASP A 126 9.26 10.19 9.57
CA ASP A 126 10.19 10.92 10.41
C ASP A 126 11.64 10.61 9.99
N TRP A 127 12.54 11.48 10.38
CA TRP A 127 13.96 11.29 10.13
C TRP A 127 14.70 11.17 11.45
N TYR A 128 15.47 10.10 11.57
CA TYR A 128 16.27 9.82 12.74
C TYR A 128 17.73 9.60 12.33
N TYR A 129 18.62 10.50 12.71
CA TYR A 129 20.03 10.51 12.32
C TYR A 129 20.23 10.33 10.79
N GLY A 130 19.43 11.01 9.97
CA GLY A 130 19.50 10.93 8.52
C GLY A 130 18.86 9.69 7.89
N GLU A 131 18.26 8.83 8.71
CA GLU A 131 17.51 7.66 8.24
C GLU A 131 16.01 7.89 8.27
N PRO A 132 15.28 7.50 7.22
CA PRO A 132 13.83 7.61 7.22
C PRO A 132 13.22 6.57 8.16
N VAL A 133 12.27 7.01 8.97
CA VAL A 133 11.45 6.14 9.82
C VAL A 133 10.00 6.26 9.37
N LEU A 134 9.50 5.21 8.77
CA LEU A 134 8.11 5.13 8.31
C LEU A 134 7.25 4.53 9.42
N GLY A 135 6.14 5.20 9.72
CA GLY A 135 5.11 4.71 10.62
C GLY A 135 3.78 4.55 9.89
N SER A 136 3.00 3.60 10.34
CA SER A 136 1.64 3.41 9.86
C SER A 136 0.73 2.93 10.97
N THR A 137 -0.47 3.48 10.98
CA THR A 137 -1.59 3.01 11.81
C THR A 137 -2.76 2.78 10.90
N LEU A 138 -3.41 1.64 11.03
CA LEU A 138 -4.58 1.30 10.24
C LEU A 138 -5.60 0.59 11.12
N LYS A 139 -6.84 1.10 11.07
CA LYS A 139 -7.99 0.50 11.75
C LYS A 139 -9.04 0.12 10.73
N ILE A 140 -9.64 -1.05 10.90
CA ILE A 140 -10.77 -1.52 10.12
C ILE A 140 -11.97 -1.65 11.05
N ASP A 141 -13.04 -0.93 10.76
CA ASP A 141 -14.26 -0.86 11.59
C ASP A 141 -13.96 -0.55 13.07
N GLY A 142 -13.00 0.35 13.30
CA GLY A 142 -12.62 0.85 14.63
C GLY A 142 -11.61 -0.01 15.39
N GLU A 143 -11.20 -1.15 14.85
CA GLU A 143 -10.23 -2.05 15.46
C GLU A 143 -8.88 -1.99 14.74
N GLU A 144 -7.79 -2.03 15.49
CA GLU A 144 -6.45 -2.11 14.91
C GLU A 144 -6.34 -3.33 14.00
N ALA A 145 -5.86 -3.10 12.78
CA ALA A 145 -5.72 -4.15 11.77
C ALA A 145 -4.31 -4.73 11.78
N GLU A 146 -4.23 -6.03 11.64
CA GLU A 146 -2.98 -6.77 11.50
C GLU A 146 -2.97 -7.55 10.20
N MET A 147 -1.83 -7.54 9.51
CA MET A 147 -1.66 -8.38 8.33
C MET A 147 -1.49 -9.84 8.70
N VAL A 148 -2.04 -10.70 7.87
CA VAL A 148 -1.90 -12.16 7.95
C VAL A 148 -1.33 -12.70 6.65
N VAL A 149 -0.84 -13.93 6.66
CA VAL A 149 -0.43 -14.62 5.44
C VAL A 149 -1.67 -14.99 4.63
N VAL A 150 -1.77 -14.43 3.44
CA VAL A 150 -2.92 -14.63 2.53
C VAL A 150 -2.60 -15.54 1.34
N GLY A 151 -1.33 -15.88 1.18
CA GLY A 151 -0.86 -16.75 0.12
C GLY A 151 0.64 -16.99 0.21
N LYS A 152 1.12 -17.85 -0.67
CA LYS A 152 2.55 -18.15 -0.82
C LYS A 152 2.93 -18.14 -2.28
N LYS A 153 4.13 -17.66 -2.57
CA LYS A 153 4.64 -17.53 -3.93
C LYS A 153 6.13 -17.85 -3.98
N ASN A 154 6.53 -18.54 -5.03
CA ASN A 154 7.95 -18.74 -5.32
C ASN A 154 8.49 -17.53 -6.08
N ARG A 155 9.56 -16.95 -5.57
CA ARG A 155 10.32 -15.91 -6.25
C ARG A 155 11.69 -16.44 -6.63
N GLU A 156 12.10 -16.13 -7.86
CA GLU A 156 13.46 -16.38 -8.32
C GLU A 156 14.45 -15.75 -7.34
N TYR A 157 15.47 -16.46 -6.95
CA TYR A 157 16.52 -16.11 -5.96
C TYR A 157 16.10 -16.16 -4.47
N TYR A 158 14.81 -16.08 -4.12
CA TYR A 158 14.38 -16.02 -2.72
C TYR A 158 13.66 -17.27 -2.24
N GLY A 159 13.33 -18.22 -3.15
CA GLY A 159 12.52 -19.38 -2.84
C GLY A 159 11.06 -19.02 -2.54
N GLU A 160 10.43 -19.81 -1.70
CA GLU A 160 9.04 -19.57 -1.29
C GLU A 160 8.96 -18.42 -0.28
N ILE A 161 8.10 -17.45 -0.58
CA ILE A 161 7.82 -16.32 0.31
C ILE A 161 6.35 -16.31 0.72
N ASN A 162 6.08 -15.78 1.90
CA ASN A 162 4.74 -15.50 2.35
C ASN A 162 4.26 -14.16 1.83
N ILE A 163 3.00 -14.11 1.39
CA ILE A 163 2.31 -12.89 1.01
C ILE A 163 1.45 -12.43 2.18
N TRP A 164 1.63 -11.21 2.61
CA TRP A 164 0.94 -10.61 3.75
C TRP A 164 -0.05 -9.55 3.29
N ALA A 165 -1.24 -9.55 3.86
CA ALA A 165 -2.27 -8.54 3.62
C ALA A 165 -3.21 -8.42 4.83
N PHE A 166 -3.96 -7.31 4.87
CA PHE A 166 -5.04 -7.14 5.82
C PHE A 166 -6.24 -7.99 5.41
N PRO A 167 -6.70 -8.91 6.26
CA PRO A 167 -7.83 -9.77 5.92
C PRO A 167 -9.15 -9.02 6.11
N LEU A 168 -10.06 -9.20 5.16
CA LEU A 168 -11.44 -8.77 5.23
C LEU A 168 -12.33 -10.01 5.15
N TYR A 169 -13.24 -10.17 6.08
CA TYR A 169 -14.08 -11.37 6.18
C TYR A 169 -15.52 -11.06 5.77
N LEU A 170 -16.02 -11.89 4.87
CA LEU A 170 -17.46 -11.87 4.50
C LEU A 170 -18.33 -12.46 5.57
#